data_794332b68fac3e85d36eeefe2de325de
#
_entry.id   794332b68fac3e85d36eeefe2de325de
#
_cell.length_a   1.000
_cell.length_b   1.000
_cell.length_c   1.000
_cell.angle_alpha   90.00
_cell.angle_beta   90.00
_cell.angle_gamma   90.00
#
_symmetry.space_group_name_H-M   'P 1'
#
loop_
_entity.id
_entity.type
_entity.pdbx_description
1 polymer ?
#
loop_
_entity_poly.entity_id
_entity_poly.type
_entity_poly.pdbx_seq_one_letter_code
_entity_poly.pdbx_strand_id
1 'polypeptide(L)'
;MAELSLQHLEKVYDNNVQAVYDFNLDVKDGELIVLVGPSGCGKSTTLRMVAGLEDITRGRMLLDGKDVTDAPAKDRDIAMVFQNYALYGHMTVYENMAFSLTLRKEDPNVIHTKVLAAAEILGLTEQLNKKPSQLSGGQRQRVAMGRSIVRNPKLFLFDEPLSNLDAKLRSATRREILLLHKRLNATMLYVTHDQTEALTLADRIVCMSMGHVQQIGTPLELYDNPANLFVASFIGLPPMNFVDATVRQGQLITKYFTVPIAARLCPRGMCKRCRALRYRSFPHP
;
A
#
# COMPACT_ATOMS: atom_id res chain seq x y z
N MET A 1 -11.58 -1.57 15.55
CA MET A 1 -10.56 -1.54 14.51
C MET A 1 -9.29 -1.01 15.11
N ALA A 2 -8.17 -0.90 14.41
CA ALA A 2 -6.90 -0.80 15.11
C ALA A 2 -6.07 0.40 14.65
N GLU A 3 -5.45 1.10 15.59
CA GLU A 3 -4.36 2.03 15.34
C GLU A 3 -3.04 1.25 15.28
N LEU A 4 -2.18 1.57 14.29
CA LEU A 4 -0.85 0.99 14.16
C LEU A 4 0.20 2.10 14.29
N SER A 5 1.18 1.91 15.19
CA SER A 5 2.35 2.78 15.29
C SER A 5 3.62 1.98 15.05
N LEU A 6 4.38 2.39 14.06
CA LEU A 6 5.69 1.85 13.69
C LEU A 6 6.75 2.88 14.05
N GLN A 7 7.64 2.53 14.97
CA GLN A 7 8.59 3.47 15.56
C GLN A 7 10.03 2.99 15.31
N HIS A 8 10.77 3.74 14.51
CA HIS A 8 12.18 3.49 14.21
C HIS A 8 12.46 2.07 13.69
N LEU A 9 11.54 1.51 12.86
CA LEU A 9 11.73 0.14 12.36
C LEU A 9 12.92 0.05 11.42
N GLU A 10 13.80 -0.91 11.70
CA GLU A 10 14.95 -1.26 10.85
C GLU A 10 14.96 -2.76 10.57
N LYS A 11 15.38 -3.12 9.36
CA LYS A 11 15.68 -4.50 8.99
C LYS A 11 17.08 -4.61 8.41
N VAL A 12 17.89 -5.40 9.07
CA VAL A 12 19.21 -5.83 8.59
C VAL A 12 19.18 -7.34 8.47
N TYR A 13 19.52 -7.88 7.31
CA TYR A 13 19.62 -9.31 7.07
C TYR A 13 20.99 -9.86 7.51
N ASP A 14 21.11 -11.18 7.66
CA ASP A 14 22.33 -11.87 8.13
C ASP A 14 23.56 -11.58 7.27
N ASN A 15 23.38 -11.21 6.00
CA ASN A 15 24.45 -10.79 5.08
C ASN A 15 24.83 -9.30 5.22
N ASN A 16 24.44 -8.65 6.31
CA ASN A 16 24.62 -7.23 6.59
C ASN A 16 23.97 -6.28 5.57
N VAL A 17 23.03 -6.76 4.76
CA VAL A 17 22.23 -5.90 3.88
C VAL A 17 21.09 -5.27 4.66
N GLN A 18 21.12 -3.95 4.81
CA GLN A 18 20.03 -3.22 5.43
C GLN A 18 18.96 -2.91 4.38
N ALA A 19 17.75 -3.44 4.60
CA ALA A 19 16.62 -3.33 3.68
C ALA A 19 15.63 -2.22 4.06
N VAL A 20 15.58 -1.85 5.35
CA VAL A 20 14.71 -0.78 5.87
C VAL A 20 15.49 0.03 6.90
N TYR A 21 15.44 1.36 6.74
CA TYR A 21 16.15 2.32 7.57
C TYR A 21 15.13 3.22 8.27
N ASP A 22 15.16 3.27 9.59
CA ASP A 22 14.43 4.23 10.44
C ASP A 22 12.99 4.52 9.96
N PHE A 23 12.21 3.45 9.75
CA PHE A 23 10.86 3.58 9.23
C PHE A 23 9.90 3.98 10.36
N ASN A 24 9.26 5.14 10.22
CA ASN A 24 8.32 5.69 11.17
C ASN A 24 6.97 5.93 10.49
N LEU A 25 5.87 5.41 11.08
CA LEU A 25 4.52 5.59 10.55
C LEU A 25 3.47 5.38 11.63
N ASP A 26 2.61 6.36 11.83
CA ASP A 26 1.38 6.21 12.60
C ASP A 26 0.19 6.12 11.65
N VAL A 27 -0.60 5.04 11.79
CA VAL A 27 -1.78 4.74 11.00
C VAL A 27 -3.00 4.84 11.90
N LYS A 28 -3.97 5.64 11.49
CA LYS A 28 -5.23 5.83 12.22
C LYS A 28 -6.19 4.66 11.97
N ASP A 29 -7.11 4.49 12.89
CA ASP A 29 -8.20 3.53 12.71
C ASP A 29 -8.99 3.81 11.42
N GLY A 30 -9.22 2.76 10.64
CA GLY A 30 -9.93 2.83 9.35
C GLY A 30 -9.15 3.49 8.21
N GLU A 31 -7.85 3.79 8.36
CA GLU A 31 -7.03 4.42 7.33
C GLU A 31 -6.46 3.39 6.35
N LEU A 32 -6.47 3.72 5.06
CA LEU A 32 -5.81 2.95 4.00
C LEU A 32 -4.49 3.62 3.62
N ILE A 33 -3.39 3.01 4.06
CA ILE A 33 -2.03 3.45 3.74
C ILE A 33 -1.49 2.63 2.56
N VAL A 34 -0.93 3.30 1.56
CA VAL A 34 -0.27 2.64 0.44
C VAL A 34 1.24 2.90 0.48
N LEU A 35 2.04 1.84 0.57
CA LEU A 35 3.49 1.88 0.40
C LEU A 35 3.81 1.72 -1.09
N VAL A 36 4.50 2.71 -1.66
CA VAL A 36 4.85 2.72 -3.09
C VAL A 36 6.33 3.03 -3.27
N GLY A 37 6.91 2.52 -4.36
CA GLY A 37 8.32 2.73 -4.70
C GLY A 37 8.85 1.68 -5.66
N PRO A 38 10.09 1.83 -6.16
CA PRO A 38 10.73 0.87 -7.05
C PRO A 38 10.84 -0.53 -6.45
N SER A 39 11.04 -1.53 -7.30
CA SER A 39 11.31 -2.90 -6.84
C SER A 39 12.55 -2.93 -5.94
N GLY A 40 12.51 -3.71 -4.86
CA GLY A 40 13.62 -3.84 -3.92
C GLY A 40 13.82 -2.68 -2.94
N CYS A 41 12.93 -1.68 -2.89
CA CYS A 41 13.10 -0.53 -1.97
C CYS A 41 12.62 -0.78 -0.52
N GLY A 42 12.30 -2.02 -0.13
CA GLY A 42 11.96 -2.37 1.25
C GLY A 42 10.45 -2.49 1.58
N LYS A 43 9.52 -2.23 0.64
CA LYS A 43 8.06 -2.24 0.89
C LYS A 43 7.54 -3.58 1.43
N SER A 44 7.77 -4.67 0.69
CA SER A 44 7.32 -6.02 1.11
C SER A 44 8.05 -6.48 2.38
N THR A 45 9.31 -6.07 2.58
CA THR A 45 10.03 -6.32 3.84
C THR A 45 9.34 -5.62 5.01
N THR A 46 8.99 -4.34 4.87
CA THR A 46 8.24 -3.59 5.88
C THR A 46 6.89 -4.25 6.16
N LEU A 47 6.15 -4.64 5.12
CA LEU A 47 4.86 -5.31 5.27
C LEU A 47 5.00 -6.66 6.00
N ARG A 48 6.04 -7.44 5.69
CA ARG A 48 6.32 -8.73 6.35
C ARG A 48 6.74 -8.57 7.80
N MET A 49 7.51 -7.53 8.14
CA MET A 49 7.79 -7.17 9.54
C MET A 49 6.50 -6.88 10.30
N VAL A 50 5.58 -6.10 9.72
CA VAL A 50 4.26 -5.83 10.32
C VAL A 50 3.46 -7.13 10.49
N ALA A 51 3.49 -8.03 9.51
CA ALA A 51 2.81 -9.32 9.56
C ALA A 51 3.42 -10.31 10.60
N GLY A 52 4.64 -10.06 11.09
CA GLY A 52 5.40 -11.00 11.92
C GLY A 52 5.94 -12.20 11.14
N LEU A 53 6.16 -12.03 9.83
CA LEU A 53 6.78 -12.99 8.93
C LEU A 53 8.28 -12.71 8.73
N GLU A 54 8.73 -11.55 9.16
CA GLU A 54 10.13 -11.11 9.22
C GLU A 54 10.37 -10.46 10.58
N ASP A 55 11.50 -10.76 11.19
CA ASP A 55 11.89 -10.16 12.46
C ASP A 55 12.27 -8.68 12.27
N ILE A 56 11.92 -7.87 13.23
CA ILE A 56 12.33 -6.48 13.33
C ILE A 56 13.72 -6.45 13.97
N THR A 57 14.73 -5.89 13.29
CA THR A 57 16.09 -5.81 13.83
C THR A 57 16.20 -4.75 14.92
N ARG A 58 15.53 -3.58 14.71
CA ARG A 58 15.44 -2.48 15.68
C ARG A 58 14.11 -1.77 15.53
N GLY A 59 13.70 -1.07 16.58
CA GLY A 59 12.46 -0.30 16.63
C GLY A 59 11.34 -1.04 17.35
N ARG A 60 10.12 -0.49 17.27
CA ARG A 60 8.93 -1.03 17.95
C ARG A 60 7.71 -0.96 17.05
N MET A 61 6.82 -1.93 17.23
CA MET A 61 5.51 -1.97 16.60
C MET A 61 4.42 -2.05 17.68
N LEU A 62 3.54 -1.05 17.68
CA LEU A 62 2.38 -1.01 18.57
C LEU A 62 1.10 -1.20 17.74
N LEU A 63 0.21 -2.07 18.22
CA LEU A 63 -1.12 -2.28 17.65
C LEU A 63 -2.16 -2.04 18.75
N ASP A 64 -3.01 -1.02 18.61
CA ASP A 64 -3.91 -0.51 19.66
C ASP A 64 -3.16 -0.20 20.97
N GLY A 65 -1.99 0.41 20.87
CA GLY A 65 -1.14 0.73 22.02
C GLY A 65 -0.42 -0.46 22.66
N LYS A 66 -0.71 -1.71 22.20
CA LYS A 66 -0.02 -2.91 22.68
C LYS A 66 1.25 -3.14 21.86
N ASP A 67 2.39 -3.33 22.53
CA ASP A 67 3.63 -3.73 21.89
C ASP A 67 3.50 -5.18 21.36
N VAL A 68 3.67 -5.34 20.04
CA VAL A 68 3.61 -6.61 19.33
C VAL A 68 4.88 -6.87 18.51
N THR A 69 5.96 -6.17 18.84
CA THR A 69 7.24 -6.23 18.13
C THR A 69 7.73 -7.66 17.96
N ASP A 70 7.79 -8.41 19.06
CA ASP A 70 8.26 -9.81 19.09
C ASP A 70 7.12 -10.85 19.04
N ALA A 71 5.86 -10.38 18.91
CA ALA A 71 4.73 -11.29 18.86
C ALA A 71 4.75 -12.11 17.56
N PRO A 72 4.54 -13.44 17.63
CA PRO A 72 4.45 -14.25 16.43
C PRO A 72 3.22 -13.87 15.59
N ALA A 73 3.29 -14.07 14.27
CA ALA A 73 2.26 -13.66 13.31
C ALA A 73 0.83 -14.11 13.69
N LYS A 74 0.68 -15.32 14.28
CA LYS A 74 -0.62 -15.87 14.72
C LYS A 74 -1.30 -15.07 15.83
N ASP A 75 -0.53 -14.33 16.63
CA ASP A 75 -0.99 -13.61 17.82
C ASP A 75 -1.17 -12.10 17.59
N ARG A 76 -0.82 -11.61 16.37
CA ARG A 76 -0.95 -10.19 15.99
C ARG A 76 -2.35 -9.76 15.56
N ASP A 77 -3.28 -10.70 15.38
CA ASP A 77 -4.63 -10.45 14.85
C ASP A 77 -4.66 -9.67 13.52
N ILE A 78 -3.76 -10.04 12.63
CA ILE A 78 -3.55 -9.45 11.30
C ILE A 78 -3.92 -10.47 10.23
N ALA A 79 -4.47 -10.02 9.11
CA ALA A 79 -4.68 -10.84 7.94
C ALA A 79 -3.87 -10.31 6.76
N MET A 80 -3.22 -11.21 6.01
CA MET A 80 -2.40 -10.86 4.86
C MET A 80 -2.90 -11.53 3.58
N VAL A 81 -3.03 -10.73 2.52
CA VAL A 81 -3.31 -11.17 1.16
C VAL A 81 -2.00 -11.10 0.37
N PHE A 82 -1.54 -12.27 -0.08
CA PHE A 82 -0.27 -12.42 -0.80
C PHE A 82 -0.45 -12.18 -2.30
N GLN A 83 0.61 -11.80 -2.98
CA GLN A 83 0.68 -11.57 -4.42
C GLN A 83 0.20 -12.78 -5.25
N ASN A 84 0.49 -14.00 -4.81
CA ASN A 84 0.09 -15.26 -5.47
C ASN A 84 -1.23 -15.84 -4.96
N TYR A 85 -2.00 -15.04 -4.19
CA TYR A 85 -3.27 -15.41 -3.55
C TYR A 85 -3.18 -16.53 -2.51
N ALA A 86 -2.17 -17.40 -2.56
CA ALA A 86 -1.91 -18.53 -1.67
C ALA A 86 -3.16 -19.42 -1.40
N LEU A 87 -3.99 -19.67 -2.43
CA LEU A 87 -5.19 -20.50 -2.33
C LEU A 87 -4.82 -22.00 -2.30
N TYR A 88 -5.56 -22.75 -1.51
CA TYR A 88 -5.47 -24.20 -1.49
C TYR A 88 -6.22 -24.77 -2.70
N GLY A 89 -5.49 -25.22 -3.73
CA GLY A 89 -6.05 -25.65 -5.02
C GLY A 89 -6.96 -26.88 -4.96
N HIS A 90 -6.81 -27.73 -3.96
CA HIS A 90 -7.66 -28.91 -3.73
C HIS A 90 -8.98 -28.60 -3.01
N MET A 91 -9.07 -27.46 -2.33
CA MET A 91 -10.24 -26.99 -1.58
C MET A 91 -11.16 -26.13 -2.47
N THR A 92 -12.47 -26.19 -2.19
CA THR A 92 -13.47 -25.27 -2.75
C THR A 92 -13.26 -23.83 -2.25
N VAL A 93 -13.98 -22.87 -2.83
CA VAL A 93 -14.02 -21.48 -2.34
C VAL A 93 -14.49 -21.43 -0.89
N TYR A 94 -15.58 -22.15 -0.58
CA TYR A 94 -16.09 -22.25 0.79
C TYR A 94 -15.02 -22.74 1.76
N GLU A 95 -14.40 -23.88 1.45
CA GLU A 95 -13.35 -24.48 2.30
C GLU A 95 -12.13 -23.58 2.45
N ASN A 96 -11.70 -22.89 1.38
CA ASN A 96 -10.63 -21.92 1.45
C ASN A 96 -10.98 -20.77 2.44
N MET A 97 -12.19 -20.24 2.39
CA MET A 97 -12.61 -19.16 3.28
C MET A 97 -12.79 -19.67 4.72
N ALA A 98 -13.35 -20.85 4.92
CA ALA A 98 -13.59 -21.45 6.22
C ALA A 98 -12.31 -21.90 6.94
N PHE A 99 -11.25 -22.21 6.21
CA PHE A 99 -10.07 -22.94 6.69
C PHE A 99 -9.50 -22.41 8.01
N SER A 100 -9.29 -21.12 8.13
CA SER A 100 -8.72 -20.50 9.34
C SER A 100 -9.62 -20.61 10.56
N LEU A 101 -10.95 -20.57 10.38
CA LEU A 101 -11.94 -20.71 11.45
C LEU A 101 -12.07 -22.18 11.88
N THR A 102 -11.98 -23.09 10.93
CA THR A 102 -11.96 -24.54 11.18
C THR A 102 -10.74 -24.94 12.02
N LEU A 103 -9.55 -24.38 11.70
CA LEU A 103 -8.34 -24.61 12.51
C LEU A 103 -8.47 -24.07 13.94
N ARG A 104 -9.22 -22.99 14.14
CA ARG A 104 -9.55 -22.43 15.45
C ARG A 104 -10.63 -23.22 16.18
N LYS A 105 -11.21 -24.27 15.54
CA LYS A 105 -12.32 -25.09 16.07
C LYS A 105 -13.56 -24.25 16.43
N GLU A 106 -13.84 -23.20 15.66
CA GLU A 106 -15.10 -22.44 15.82
C GLU A 106 -16.31 -23.33 15.46
N ASP A 107 -17.50 -22.98 16.01
CA ASP A 107 -18.73 -23.69 15.73
C ASP A 107 -19.05 -23.70 14.23
N PRO A 108 -19.42 -24.86 13.62
CA PRO A 108 -19.72 -24.97 12.19
C PRO A 108 -20.79 -24.00 11.70
N ASN A 109 -21.82 -23.67 12.52
CA ASN A 109 -22.87 -22.73 12.14
C ASN A 109 -22.33 -21.29 12.10
N VAL A 110 -21.41 -20.95 13.03
CA VAL A 110 -20.73 -19.64 13.04
C VAL A 110 -19.83 -19.51 11.81
N ILE A 111 -19.06 -20.57 11.48
CA ILE A 111 -18.24 -20.59 10.27
C ILE A 111 -19.10 -20.38 9.04
N HIS A 112 -20.21 -21.11 8.91
CA HIS A 112 -21.12 -21.02 7.78
C HIS A 112 -21.66 -19.59 7.62
N THR A 113 -22.16 -19.00 8.69
CA THR A 113 -22.67 -17.62 8.70
C THR A 113 -21.61 -16.61 8.26
N LYS A 114 -20.38 -16.68 8.82
CA LYS A 114 -19.28 -15.80 8.47
C LYS A 114 -18.85 -15.94 7.01
N VAL A 115 -18.77 -17.18 6.50
CA VAL A 115 -18.39 -17.44 5.10
C VAL A 115 -19.46 -16.92 4.14
N LEU A 116 -20.75 -17.12 4.41
CA LEU A 116 -21.83 -16.60 3.57
C LEU A 116 -21.82 -15.08 3.54
N ALA A 117 -21.71 -14.42 4.68
CA ALA A 117 -21.63 -12.96 4.77
C ALA A 117 -20.44 -12.40 3.99
N ALA A 118 -19.26 -13.01 4.11
CA ALA A 118 -18.09 -12.60 3.35
C ALA A 118 -18.24 -12.88 1.84
N ALA A 119 -18.86 -14.00 1.47
CA ALA A 119 -19.14 -14.34 0.07
C ALA A 119 -20.11 -13.35 -0.57
N GLU A 120 -21.12 -12.91 0.16
CA GLU A 120 -22.08 -11.89 -0.30
C GLU A 120 -21.38 -10.54 -0.54
N ILE A 121 -20.55 -10.08 0.43
CA ILE A 121 -19.76 -8.84 0.31
C ILE A 121 -18.89 -8.84 -0.95
N LEU A 122 -18.33 -10.01 -1.30
CA LEU A 122 -17.36 -10.20 -2.39
C LEU A 122 -18.01 -10.65 -3.70
N GLY A 123 -19.32 -10.88 -3.74
CA GLY A 123 -20.02 -11.40 -4.91
C GLY A 123 -19.54 -12.81 -5.31
N LEU A 124 -19.29 -13.67 -4.33
CA LEU A 124 -18.79 -15.05 -4.50
C LEU A 124 -19.82 -16.14 -4.17
N THR A 125 -21.06 -15.78 -3.86
CA THR A 125 -22.09 -16.72 -3.37
C THR A 125 -22.30 -17.90 -4.32
N GLU A 126 -22.38 -17.64 -5.63
CA GLU A 126 -22.54 -18.69 -6.65
C GLU A 126 -21.27 -19.50 -6.92
N GLN A 127 -20.13 -19.06 -6.39
CA GLN A 127 -18.81 -19.67 -6.62
C GLN A 127 -18.38 -20.58 -5.47
N LEU A 128 -19.11 -20.63 -4.36
CA LEU A 128 -18.69 -21.30 -3.11
C LEU A 128 -18.26 -22.75 -3.29
N ASN A 129 -18.91 -23.49 -4.20
CA ASN A 129 -18.65 -24.89 -4.48
C ASN A 129 -17.54 -25.11 -5.53
N LYS A 130 -17.04 -24.05 -6.17
CA LYS A 130 -15.98 -24.16 -7.20
C LYS A 130 -14.60 -24.28 -6.56
N LYS A 131 -13.66 -24.90 -7.29
CA LYS A 131 -12.24 -24.90 -6.95
C LYS A 131 -11.50 -23.72 -7.59
N PRO A 132 -10.33 -23.31 -7.06
CA PRO A 132 -9.53 -22.19 -7.61
C PRO A 132 -9.22 -22.32 -9.10
N SER A 133 -9.04 -23.52 -9.63
CA SER A 133 -8.80 -23.79 -11.05
C SER A 133 -9.97 -23.41 -11.97
N GLN A 134 -11.17 -23.30 -11.43
CA GLN A 134 -12.40 -22.97 -12.15
C GLN A 134 -12.74 -21.46 -12.10
N LEU A 135 -11.87 -20.66 -11.49
CA LEU A 135 -12.10 -19.23 -11.22
C LEU A 135 -11.23 -18.35 -12.14
N SER A 136 -11.76 -17.17 -12.47
CA SER A 136 -10.97 -16.11 -13.08
C SER A 136 -9.93 -15.54 -12.09
N GLY A 137 -8.93 -14.79 -12.59
CA GLY A 137 -7.92 -14.14 -11.74
C GLY A 137 -8.53 -13.25 -10.65
N GLY A 138 -9.51 -12.40 -11.02
CA GLY A 138 -10.20 -11.55 -10.06
C GLY A 138 -11.06 -12.32 -9.06
N GLN A 139 -11.67 -13.44 -9.46
CA GLN A 139 -12.39 -14.29 -8.53
C GLN A 139 -11.44 -14.95 -7.53
N ARG A 140 -10.28 -15.46 -7.97
CA ARG A 140 -9.25 -16.00 -7.06
C ARG A 140 -8.78 -14.96 -6.04
N GLN A 141 -8.57 -13.73 -6.49
CA GLN A 141 -8.21 -12.64 -5.60
C GLN A 141 -9.30 -12.36 -4.56
N ARG A 142 -10.57 -12.28 -4.97
CA ARG A 142 -11.70 -12.10 -4.04
C ARG A 142 -11.78 -13.25 -3.02
N VAL A 143 -11.50 -14.49 -3.42
CA VAL A 143 -11.40 -15.60 -2.47
C VAL A 143 -10.27 -15.39 -1.45
N ALA A 144 -9.09 -14.93 -1.89
CA ALA A 144 -8.00 -14.60 -0.97
C ALA A 144 -8.38 -13.49 0.02
N MET A 145 -9.10 -12.46 -0.43
CA MET A 145 -9.66 -11.43 0.44
C MET A 145 -10.70 -12.01 1.41
N GLY A 146 -11.57 -12.92 0.93
CA GLY A 146 -12.56 -13.60 1.77
C GLY A 146 -11.96 -14.41 2.91
N ARG A 147 -10.83 -15.09 2.66
CA ARG A 147 -10.06 -15.78 3.72
C ARG A 147 -9.61 -14.84 4.84
N SER A 148 -9.33 -13.59 4.49
CA SER A 148 -8.94 -12.55 5.44
C SER A 148 -10.14 -11.96 6.17
N ILE A 149 -11.24 -11.67 5.46
CA ILE A 149 -12.44 -11.01 6.00
C ILE A 149 -13.15 -11.89 7.04
N VAL A 150 -13.29 -13.19 6.81
CA VAL A 150 -13.98 -14.12 7.73
C VAL A 150 -13.37 -14.15 9.13
N ARG A 151 -12.08 -13.76 9.27
CA ARG A 151 -11.38 -13.67 10.55
C ARG A 151 -11.68 -12.40 11.32
N ASN A 152 -12.26 -11.40 10.66
CA ASN A 152 -12.47 -10.04 11.19
C ASN A 152 -11.22 -9.48 11.87
N PRO A 153 -10.07 -9.39 11.16
CA PRO A 153 -8.80 -8.98 11.75
C PRO A 153 -8.81 -7.49 12.07
N LYS A 154 -7.91 -7.08 12.96
CA LYS A 154 -7.68 -5.68 13.30
C LYS A 154 -7.03 -4.88 12.18
N LEU A 155 -6.15 -5.52 11.40
CA LEU A 155 -5.36 -4.92 10.34
C LEU A 155 -5.31 -5.84 9.12
N PHE A 156 -5.55 -5.29 7.93
CA PHE A 156 -5.38 -5.99 6.66
C PHE A 156 -4.08 -5.56 6.00
N LEU A 157 -3.32 -6.54 5.50
CA LEU A 157 -2.09 -6.34 4.74
C LEU A 157 -2.26 -6.89 3.32
N PHE A 158 -1.88 -6.10 2.33
CA PHE A 158 -1.93 -6.48 0.92
C PHE A 158 -0.53 -6.36 0.29
N ASP A 159 0.07 -7.48 -0.11
CA ASP A 159 1.38 -7.53 -0.77
C ASP A 159 1.18 -7.66 -2.29
N GLU A 160 1.20 -6.56 -3.00
CA GLU A 160 1.03 -6.44 -4.47
C GLU A 160 -0.16 -7.26 -5.03
N PRO A 161 -1.37 -7.14 -4.49
CA PRO A 161 -2.46 -8.07 -4.81
C PRO A 161 -2.96 -7.99 -6.24
N LEU A 162 -2.67 -6.91 -6.99
CA LEU A 162 -3.14 -6.69 -8.37
C LEU A 162 -2.08 -6.96 -9.43
N SER A 163 -0.83 -7.27 -9.06
CA SER A 163 0.30 -7.40 -9.99
C SER A 163 0.10 -8.49 -11.06
N ASN A 164 -0.62 -9.56 -10.72
CA ASN A 164 -0.85 -10.71 -11.60
C ASN A 164 -2.12 -10.60 -12.46
N LEU A 165 -2.77 -9.42 -12.51
CA LEU A 165 -3.98 -9.17 -13.27
C LEU A 165 -3.70 -8.35 -14.54
N ASP A 166 -4.48 -8.60 -15.59
CA ASP A 166 -4.50 -7.73 -16.76
C ASP A 166 -5.03 -6.32 -16.45
N ALA A 167 -4.78 -5.35 -17.32
CA ALA A 167 -5.08 -3.94 -17.06
C ALA A 167 -6.58 -3.67 -16.81
N LYS A 168 -7.48 -4.36 -17.54
CA LYS A 168 -8.93 -4.19 -17.42
C LYS A 168 -9.40 -4.73 -16.06
N LEU A 169 -8.96 -5.94 -15.71
CA LEU A 169 -9.32 -6.60 -14.46
C LEU A 169 -8.71 -5.86 -13.26
N ARG A 170 -7.46 -5.36 -13.40
CA ARG A 170 -6.79 -4.54 -12.37
C ARG A 170 -7.61 -3.30 -12.02
N SER A 171 -8.10 -2.56 -13.04
CA SER A 171 -8.93 -1.37 -12.82
C SER A 171 -10.27 -1.69 -12.14
N ALA A 172 -10.91 -2.79 -12.50
CA ALA A 172 -12.14 -3.24 -11.87
C ALA A 172 -11.91 -3.62 -10.41
N THR A 173 -10.89 -4.44 -10.14
CA THR A 173 -10.58 -4.93 -8.81
C THR A 173 -10.09 -3.83 -7.85
N ARG A 174 -9.37 -2.83 -8.38
CA ARG A 174 -9.00 -1.64 -7.59
C ARG A 174 -10.23 -0.94 -7.02
N ARG A 175 -11.27 -0.76 -7.84
CA ARG A 175 -12.55 -0.18 -7.38
C ARG A 175 -13.22 -1.07 -6.33
N GLU A 176 -13.17 -2.38 -6.49
CA GLU A 176 -13.71 -3.33 -5.51
C GLU A 176 -12.99 -3.23 -4.16
N ILE A 177 -11.66 -3.12 -4.16
CA ILE A 177 -10.86 -2.93 -2.92
C ILE A 177 -11.27 -1.63 -2.21
N LEU A 178 -11.43 -0.53 -2.95
CA LEU A 178 -11.85 0.75 -2.37
C LEU A 178 -13.27 0.66 -1.76
N LEU A 179 -14.20 0.00 -2.44
CA LEU A 179 -15.56 -0.22 -1.92
C LEU A 179 -15.55 -1.13 -0.69
N LEU A 180 -14.69 -2.15 -0.69
CA LEU A 180 -14.49 -3.05 0.44
C LEU A 180 -13.92 -2.30 1.65
N HIS A 181 -12.88 -1.49 1.44
CA HIS A 181 -12.31 -0.65 2.50
C HIS A 181 -13.38 0.23 3.15
N LYS A 182 -14.16 0.95 2.34
CA LYS A 182 -15.26 1.81 2.82
C LYS A 182 -16.35 1.04 3.56
N ARG A 183 -16.70 -0.18 3.09
CA ARG A 183 -17.73 -1.02 3.71
C ARG A 183 -17.29 -1.61 5.05
N LEU A 184 -16.03 -2.04 5.13
CA LEU A 184 -15.47 -2.64 6.34
C LEU A 184 -14.98 -1.57 7.33
N ASN A 185 -14.72 -0.36 6.87
CA ASN A 185 -14.02 0.71 7.61
C ASN A 185 -12.76 0.17 8.32
N ALA A 186 -11.99 -0.67 7.62
CA ALA A 186 -10.88 -1.43 8.18
C ALA A 186 -9.55 -0.71 7.96
N THR A 187 -8.66 -0.78 8.95
CA THR A 187 -7.28 -0.31 8.78
C THR A 187 -6.54 -1.22 7.81
N MET A 188 -5.92 -0.63 6.79
CA MET A 188 -5.27 -1.38 5.71
C MET A 188 -3.88 -0.84 5.38
N LEU A 189 -2.89 -1.74 5.25
CA LEU A 189 -1.61 -1.45 4.61
C LEU A 189 -1.55 -2.18 3.27
N TYR A 190 -1.27 -1.44 2.22
CA TYR A 190 -1.25 -1.92 0.85
C TYR A 190 0.11 -1.63 0.21
N VAL A 191 0.76 -2.64 -0.35
CA VAL A 191 2.02 -2.50 -1.08
C VAL A 191 1.77 -2.60 -2.57
N THR A 192 2.34 -1.69 -3.34
CA THR A 192 2.32 -1.71 -4.80
C THR A 192 3.56 -1.04 -5.39
N HIS A 193 3.85 -1.36 -6.64
CA HIS A 193 4.78 -0.59 -7.48
C HIS A 193 4.05 0.30 -8.51
N ASP A 194 2.72 0.20 -8.58
CA ASP A 194 1.88 0.99 -9.51
C ASP A 194 1.45 2.30 -8.85
N GLN A 195 1.92 3.41 -9.42
CA GLN A 195 1.57 4.76 -8.95
C GLN A 195 0.07 5.06 -9.04
N THR A 196 -0.60 4.52 -10.06
CA THR A 196 -2.04 4.73 -10.26
C THR A 196 -2.84 4.08 -9.14
N GLU A 197 -2.40 2.90 -8.65
CA GLU A 197 -3.00 2.28 -7.48
C GLU A 197 -2.81 3.16 -6.25
N ALA A 198 -1.58 3.63 -5.99
CA ALA A 198 -1.29 4.48 -4.85
C ALA A 198 -2.11 5.78 -4.87
N LEU A 199 -2.15 6.48 -6.01
CA LEU A 199 -2.87 7.75 -6.14
C LEU A 199 -4.40 7.62 -6.06
N THR A 200 -4.95 6.42 -6.33
CA THR A 200 -6.41 6.21 -6.38
C THR A 200 -6.98 5.51 -5.15
N LEU A 201 -6.18 4.71 -4.44
CA LEU A 201 -6.64 3.94 -3.29
C LEU A 201 -6.35 4.63 -1.97
N ALA A 202 -5.19 5.28 -1.84
CA ALA A 202 -4.65 5.70 -0.56
C ALA A 202 -5.37 6.90 0.06
N ASP A 203 -5.60 6.83 1.39
CA ASP A 203 -5.79 8.02 2.21
C ASP A 203 -4.46 8.75 2.38
N ARG A 204 -3.38 7.99 2.68
CA ARG A 204 -2.00 8.48 2.66
C ARG A 204 -1.07 7.50 1.94
N ILE A 205 -0.06 8.05 1.28
CA ILE A 205 0.99 7.31 0.58
C ILE A 205 2.29 7.41 1.37
N VAL A 206 2.98 6.29 1.52
CA VAL A 206 4.37 6.21 1.95
C VAL A 206 5.22 5.93 0.72
N CYS A 207 5.91 6.95 0.22
CA CYS A 207 6.82 6.82 -0.92
C CYS A 207 8.20 6.40 -0.43
N MET A 208 8.71 5.25 -0.90
CA MET A 208 9.97 4.65 -0.45
C MET A 208 10.99 4.55 -1.58
N SER A 209 12.26 4.71 -1.24
CA SER A 209 13.40 4.45 -2.12
C SER A 209 14.60 3.97 -1.32
N MET A 210 15.27 2.91 -1.77
CA MET A 210 16.49 2.37 -1.17
C MET A 210 16.39 2.17 0.36
N GLY A 211 15.28 1.61 0.83
CA GLY A 211 15.04 1.35 2.24
C GLY A 211 14.59 2.55 3.08
N HIS A 212 14.59 3.75 2.50
CA HIS A 212 14.21 4.99 3.20
C HIS A 212 12.84 5.49 2.78
N VAL A 213 12.10 6.03 3.74
CA VAL A 213 10.90 6.84 3.47
C VAL A 213 11.33 8.17 2.87
N GLN A 214 10.81 8.49 1.69
CA GLN A 214 11.10 9.73 0.98
C GLN A 214 10.07 10.83 1.29
N GLN A 215 8.81 10.43 1.42
CA GLN A 215 7.70 11.32 1.79
C GLN A 215 6.50 10.49 2.24
N ILE A 216 5.78 11.01 3.24
CA ILE A 216 4.46 10.53 3.66
C ILE A 216 3.48 11.68 3.51
N GLY A 217 2.31 11.44 2.92
CA GLY A 217 1.26 12.43 2.78
C GLY A 217 0.08 11.92 1.96
N THR A 218 -0.92 12.75 1.77
CA THR A 218 -2.04 12.44 0.88
C THR A 218 -1.58 12.33 -0.58
N PRO A 219 -2.33 11.64 -1.44
CA PRO A 219 -2.03 11.60 -2.88
C PRO A 219 -1.78 12.98 -3.50
N LEU A 220 -2.60 13.97 -3.13
CA LEU A 220 -2.50 15.33 -3.65
C LEU A 220 -1.24 16.05 -3.15
N GLU A 221 -0.87 15.87 -1.88
CA GLU A 221 0.37 16.45 -1.34
C GLU A 221 1.62 15.90 -2.04
N LEU A 222 1.71 14.59 -2.27
CA LEU A 222 2.84 14.01 -3.00
C LEU A 222 2.89 14.46 -4.46
N TYR A 223 1.73 14.66 -5.08
CA TYR A 223 1.64 15.10 -6.46
C TYR A 223 1.96 16.58 -6.64
N ASP A 224 1.40 17.46 -5.80
CA ASP A 224 1.54 18.91 -5.93
C ASP A 224 2.79 19.46 -5.22
N ASN A 225 3.19 18.86 -4.09
CA ASN A 225 4.27 19.31 -3.22
C ASN A 225 5.27 18.20 -2.92
N PRO A 226 5.95 17.61 -3.93
CA PRO A 226 6.94 16.57 -3.71
C PRO A 226 8.12 17.09 -2.89
N ALA A 227 8.52 16.34 -1.86
CA ALA A 227 9.59 16.73 -0.94
C ALA A 227 10.98 16.75 -1.58
N ASN A 228 11.19 15.96 -2.64
CA ASN A 228 12.47 15.85 -3.33
C ASN A 228 12.30 15.46 -4.80
N LEU A 229 13.41 15.45 -5.54
CA LEU A 229 13.41 15.12 -6.96
C LEU A 229 12.98 13.68 -7.26
N PHE A 230 13.25 12.74 -6.34
CA PHE A 230 12.80 11.36 -6.51
C PHE A 230 11.27 11.28 -6.48
N VAL A 231 10.63 11.83 -5.46
CA VAL A 231 9.15 11.85 -5.37
C VAL A 231 8.55 12.55 -6.57
N ALA A 232 9.12 13.69 -6.96
CA ALA A 232 8.66 14.47 -8.12
C ALA A 232 8.74 13.69 -9.45
N SER A 233 9.79 12.86 -9.63
CA SER A 233 9.95 12.03 -10.82
C SER A 233 9.14 10.74 -10.75
N PHE A 234 8.96 10.20 -9.55
CA PHE A 234 8.30 8.91 -9.35
C PHE A 234 6.77 9.04 -9.32
N ILE A 235 6.23 10.12 -8.73
CA ILE A 235 4.78 10.30 -8.57
C ILE A 235 4.20 11.12 -9.72
N GLY A 236 3.29 10.53 -10.48
CA GLY A 236 2.53 11.17 -11.55
C GLY A 236 2.81 10.59 -12.94
N LEU A 237 1.73 10.53 -13.77
CA LEU A 237 1.77 10.14 -15.17
C LEU A 237 1.11 11.26 -16.00
N PRO A 238 1.89 11.97 -16.83
CA PRO A 238 3.34 11.87 -17.03
C PRO A 238 4.14 12.33 -15.80
N PRO A 239 5.42 11.92 -15.70
CA PRO A 239 6.29 12.37 -14.60
C PRO A 239 6.56 13.87 -14.70
N MET A 240 7.03 14.47 -13.61
CA MET A 240 7.41 15.88 -13.58
C MET A 240 8.61 16.15 -14.51
N ASN A 241 8.54 17.23 -15.29
CA ASN A 241 9.66 17.69 -16.09
C ASN A 241 10.66 18.45 -15.22
N PHE A 242 11.96 18.21 -15.44
CA PHE A 242 13.05 18.88 -14.74
C PHE A 242 13.81 19.78 -15.71
N VAL A 243 14.04 21.03 -15.29
CA VAL A 243 14.83 21.98 -16.03
C VAL A 243 15.84 22.63 -15.09
N ASP A 244 17.12 22.60 -15.47
CA ASP A 244 18.14 23.34 -14.73
C ASP A 244 17.96 24.83 -14.94
N ALA A 245 17.82 25.56 -13.84
CA ALA A 245 17.59 26.99 -13.86
C ALA A 245 18.41 27.71 -12.79
N THR A 246 18.75 28.95 -13.04
CA THR A 246 19.36 29.87 -12.09
C THR A 246 18.39 30.98 -11.76
N VAL A 247 18.25 31.30 -10.48
CA VAL A 247 17.42 32.42 -10.04
C VAL A 247 18.29 33.65 -9.89
N ARG A 248 18.00 34.71 -10.66
CA ARG A 248 18.64 36.04 -10.55
C ARG A 248 17.59 37.14 -10.62
N GLN A 249 17.64 38.10 -9.70
CA GLN A 249 16.79 39.29 -9.69
C GLN A 249 15.28 39.00 -9.87
N GLY A 250 14.76 37.93 -9.24
CA GLY A 250 13.34 37.56 -9.36
C GLY A 250 12.97 36.91 -10.69
N GLN A 251 13.97 36.51 -11.49
CA GLN A 251 13.79 35.78 -12.74
C GLN A 251 14.39 34.38 -12.64
N LEU A 252 13.71 33.41 -13.25
CA LEU A 252 14.19 32.05 -13.47
C LEU A 252 14.78 31.98 -14.87
N ILE A 253 16.09 31.77 -14.94
CA ILE A 253 16.90 31.75 -16.16
C ILE A 253 17.29 30.31 -16.46
N THR A 254 16.87 29.78 -17.58
CA THR A 254 17.25 28.47 -18.14
C THR A 254 18.09 28.65 -19.38
N LYS A 255 18.58 27.53 -19.94
CA LYS A 255 19.24 27.55 -21.26
C LYS A 255 18.31 28.00 -22.40
N TYR A 256 17.00 27.83 -22.26
CA TYR A 256 16.05 27.97 -23.34
C TYR A 256 15.09 29.16 -23.17
N PHE A 257 14.83 29.61 -21.93
CA PHE A 257 13.90 30.70 -21.65
C PHE A 257 14.21 31.39 -20.32
N THR A 258 13.69 32.60 -20.19
CA THR A 258 13.71 33.36 -18.93
C THR A 258 12.27 33.74 -18.58
N VAL A 259 11.85 33.47 -17.35
CA VAL A 259 10.50 33.80 -16.87
C VAL A 259 10.58 34.49 -15.51
N PRO A 260 9.69 35.47 -15.24
CA PRO A 260 9.60 36.08 -13.92
C PRO A 260 9.07 35.04 -12.92
N ILE A 261 9.65 35.01 -11.72
CA ILE A 261 9.18 34.18 -10.62
C ILE A 261 8.11 34.98 -9.88
N ALA A 262 6.88 34.43 -9.81
CA ALA A 262 5.86 34.98 -8.94
C ALA A 262 6.34 34.94 -7.49
N ALA A 263 6.16 36.03 -6.73
CA ALA A 263 6.67 36.19 -5.36
C ALA A 263 6.29 35.04 -4.39
N ARG A 264 5.21 34.29 -4.69
CA ARG A 264 4.75 33.12 -3.94
C ARG A 264 5.59 31.86 -4.17
N LEU A 265 6.42 31.81 -5.22
CA LEU A 265 7.22 30.65 -5.61
C LEU A 265 8.70 30.75 -5.20
N CYS A 266 9.08 31.82 -4.50
CA CYS A 266 10.44 32.00 -3.99
C CYS A 266 10.44 31.85 -2.47
N PRO A 267 10.64 30.62 -1.90
CA PRO A 267 10.80 30.45 -0.47
C PRO A 267 12.05 31.22 0.01
N ARG A 268 11.92 31.95 1.12
CA ARG A 268 13.06 32.61 1.77
C ARG A 268 14.14 31.57 2.08
N GLY A 269 15.30 31.67 1.42
CA GLY A 269 16.44 30.79 1.67
C GLY A 269 16.80 29.81 0.54
N MET A 270 16.21 29.89 -0.64
CA MET A 270 16.52 28.99 -1.74
C MET A 270 17.94 29.14 -2.28
N CYS A 271 18.60 27.99 -2.40
CA CYS A 271 19.85 27.80 -3.14
C CYS A 271 19.74 28.38 -4.56
N LYS A 272 20.84 28.94 -5.08
CA LYS A 272 20.92 29.59 -6.41
C LYS A 272 20.63 28.67 -7.60
N ARG A 273 20.26 27.40 -7.40
CA ARG A 273 19.90 26.43 -8.44
C ARG A 273 18.58 25.75 -8.08
N CYS A 274 17.55 25.93 -8.90
CA CYS A 274 16.29 25.18 -8.83
C CYS A 274 16.23 24.13 -9.94
N ARG A 275 15.78 22.91 -9.60
CA ARG A 275 15.64 21.79 -10.54
C ARG A 275 14.26 21.17 -10.49
N ALA A 276 13.18 21.88 -10.69
CA ALA A 276 11.93 21.23 -11.03
C ALA A 276 10.84 22.23 -11.42
N LEU A 277 10.14 21.96 -12.49
CA LEU A 277 8.90 22.64 -12.88
C LEU A 277 7.90 21.57 -13.32
N ARG A 278 6.74 21.51 -12.66
CA ARG A 278 5.62 20.72 -13.18
C ARG A 278 4.89 21.57 -14.21
N TYR A 279 5.00 21.17 -15.50
CA TYR A 279 4.29 21.81 -16.59
C TYR A 279 2.96 21.07 -16.78
N ARG A 280 1.82 21.75 -16.64
CA ARG A 280 0.56 21.25 -17.17
C ARG A 280 0.65 21.35 -18.70
N SER A 281 0.61 20.22 -19.39
CA SER A 281 0.42 20.21 -20.84
C SER A 281 -0.84 20.99 -21.15
N PHE A 282 -0.72 22.08 -21.91
CA PHE A 282 -1.89 22.67 -22.55
C PHE A 282 -2.50 21.63 -23.49
N PRO A 283 -3.83 21.51 -23.56
CA PRO A 283 -4.45 20.72 -24.60
C PRO A 283 -3.96 21.29 -25.94
N HIS A 284 -3.43 20.43 -26.79
CA HIS A 284 -3.16 20.80 -28.17
C HIS A 284 -4.45 21.30 -28.82
N PRO A 285 -4.40 22.35 -29.63
CA PRO A 285 -5.55 22.84 -30.37
C PRO A 285 -6.13 21.79 -31.32
#